data_b64db85a29da243f913b27767fef67b5
#
_entry.id   b64db85a29da243f913b27767fef67b5
#
_cell.length_a   1.000
_cell.length_b   1.000
_cell.length_c   1.000
_cell.angle_alpha   90.00
_cell.angle_beta   90.00
_cell.angle_gamma   90.00
#
_symmetry.space_group_name_H-M   'P 1'
#
loop_
_entity.id
_entity.type
_entity.pdbx_description
1 polymer ?
#
loop_
_entity_poly.entity_id
_entity_poly.type
_entity_poly.pdbx_seq_one_letter_code
_entity_poly.pdbx_strand_id
1 'polypeptide(L)'
;VDVLQLLHRLAYNEGKAILLSSHDVSLSLSLSDRLWLLLPGGVIVDGQTEDLVLSGRLDELFPSRSVTFDMLTGEFAAVLPAGHRSVALRCSDPSLSHWATNALLRSGYAVGDDGKVEVYVMSATDISVGGRRCSSFAGMLGALEVES
;
A
#
# COMPACT_ATOMS: atom_id res chain seq x y z
N VAL A 1 6.46 18.14 -4.86
CA VAL A 1 6.49 17.55 -6.22
C VAL A 1 7.30 18.44 -7.15
N ASP A 2 6.95 19.72 -7.26
CA ASP A 2 7.58 20.61 -8.24
C ASP A 2 9.08 20.81 -8.05
N VAL A 3 9.56 20.84 -6.80
CA VAL A 3 10.99 21.02 -6.50
C VAL A 3 11.81 19.82 -6.94
N LEU A 4 11.36 18.60 -6.63
CA LEU A 4 12.07 17.38 -7.02
C LEU A 4 12.10 17.20 -8.54
N GLN A 5 11.00 17.49 -9.22
CA GLN A 5 10.97 17.48 -10.69
C GLN A 5 11.88 18.54 -11.31
N LEU A 6 11.97 19.72 -10.69
CA LEU A 6 12.89 20.77 -11.14
C LEU A 6 14.34 20.32 -10.97
N LEU A 7 14.70 19.74 -9.82
CA LEU A 7 16.03 19.23 -9.56
C LEU A 7 16.40 18.08 -10.51
N HIS A 8 15.48 17.16 -10.77
CA HIS A 8 15.69 16.08 -11.74
C HIS A 8 15.98 16.64 -13.15
N ARG A 9 15.17 17.60 -13.62
CA ARG A 9 15.42 18.26 -14.93
C ARG A 9 16.74 19.01 -14.98
N LEU A 10 17.12 19.67 -13.88
CA LEU A 10 18.40 20.39 -13.78
C LEU A 10 19.57 19.41 -13.86
N ALA A 11 19.50 18.28 -13.12
CA ALA A 11 20.51 17.24 -13.17
C ALA A 11 20.66 16.66 -14.58
N TYR A 12 19.54 16.31 -15.21
CA TYR A 12 19.53 15.71 -16.54
C TYR A 12 20.03 16.68 -17.64
N ASN A 13 19.50 17.92 -17.67
CA ASN A 13 19.80 18.86 -18.74
C ASN A 13 21.21 19.50 -18.63
N GLU A 14 21.70 19.66 -17.40
CA GLU A 14 22.98 20.33 -17.14
C GLU A 14 24.10 19.37 -16.74
N GLY A 15 23.83 18.04 -16.70
CA GLY A 15 24.82 17.03 -16.34
C GLY A 15 25.34 17.16 -14.91
N LYS A 16 24.52 17.65 -13.99
CA LYS A 16 24.89 17.88 -12.59
C LYS A 16 24.50 16.69 -11.70
N ALA A 17 25.36 16.37 -10.74
CA ALA A 17 25.00 15.47 -9.66
C ALA A 17 24.32 16.27 -8.53
N ILE A 18 23.14 15.82 -8.12
CA ILE A 18 22.39 16.43 -7.04
C ILE A 18 22.15 15.35 -5.96
N LEU A 19 22.57 15.64 -4.74
CA LEU A 19 22.29 14.81 -3.58
C LEU A 19 21.18 15.46 -2.75
N LEU A 20 20.12 14.72 -2.48
CA LEU A 20 18.97 15.18 -1.70
C LEU A 20 18.64 14.19 -0.61
N SER A 21 18.34 14.70 0.59
CA SER A 21 17.74 13.92 1.67
C SER A 21 16.24 14.12 1.64
N SER A 22 15.49 13.03 1.57
CA SER A 22 14.02 13.03 1.54
C SER A 22 13.47 11.90 2.41
N HIS A 23 12.28 12.12 2.97
CA HIS A 23 11.48 11.08 3.60
C HIS A 23 10.31 10.61 2.70
N ASP A 24 10.15 11.25 1.53
CA ASP A 24 9.18 10.82 0.53
C ASP A 24 9.80 9.73 -0.36
N VAL A 25 9.53 8.49 0.02
CA VAL A 25 10.12 7.33 -0.66
C VAL A 25 9.56 7.19 -2.07
N SER A 26 8.25 7.34 -2.26
CA SER A 26 7.61 7.16 -3.57
C SER A 26 8.16 8.12 -4.62
N LEU A 27 8.32 9.39 -4.26
CA LEU A 27 8.94 10.38 -5.15
C LEU A 27 10.43 10.11 -5.36
N SER A 28 11.14 9.66 -4.33
CA SER A 28 12.55 9.29 -4.45
C SER A 28 12.74 8.12 -5.40
N LEU A 29 11.91 7.09 -5.32
CA LEU A 29 11.93 5.93 -6.21
C LEU A 29 11.66 6.29 -7.67
N SER A 30 10.78 7.27 -7.91
CA SER A 30 10.39 7.65 -9.27
C SER A 30 11.32 8.66 -9.94
N LEU A 31 12.12 9.39 -9.18
CA LEU A 31 12.91 10.52 -9.71
C LEU A 31 14.43 10.39 -9.52
N SER A 32 14.90 9.46 -8.69
CA SER A 32 16.33 9.30 -8.39
C SER A 32 16.93 8.12 -9.14
N ASP A 33 18.07 8.33 -9.78
CA ASP A 33 18.83 7.25 -10.43
C ASP A 33 19.47 6.31 -9.39
N ARG A 34 19.93 6.88 -8.27
CA ARG A 34 20.57 6.14 -7.18
C ARG A 34 19.99 6.55 -5.84
N LEU A 35 19.94 5.58 -4.93
CA LEU A 35 19.49 5.78 -3.55
C LEU A 35 20.60 5.44 -2.57
N TRP A 36 20.61 6.17 -1.47
CA TRP A 36 21.32 5.82 -0.26
C TRP A 36 20.29 5.54 0.83
N LEU A 37 20.14 4.26 1.18
CA LEU A 37 19.22 3.83 2.22
C LEU A 37 19.95 3.86 3.57
N LEU A 38 19.47 4.69 4.48
CA LEU A 38 19.92 4.68 5.87
C LEU A 38 19.11 3.62 6.63
N LEU A 39 19.72 2.47 6.85
CA LEU A 39 19.09 1.37 7.56
C LEU A 39 19.24 1.52 9.09
N PRO A 40 18.38 0.88 9.88
CA PRO A 40 18.55 0.80 11.33
C PRO A 40 19.94 0.28 11.70
N GLY A 41 20.51 0.85 12.77
CA GLY A 41 21.89 0.55 13.17
C GLY A 41 22.96 1.38 12.46
N GLY A 42 22.58 2.36 11.62
CA GLY A 42 23.51 3.27 10.96
C GLY A 42 24.19 2.68 9.71
N VAL A 43 23.68 1.59 9.20
CA VAL A 43 24.17 0.98 7.95
C VAL A 43 23.65 1.78 6.76
N ILE A 44 24.56 2.14 5.85
CA ILE A 44 24.19 2.77 4.58
C ILE A 44 24.34 1.76 3.47
N VAL A 45 23.26 1.58 2.71
CA VAL A 45 23.26 0.78 1.49
C VAL A 45 23.01 1.71 0.31
N ASP A 46 23.89 1.70 -0.67
CA ASP A 46 23.75 2.50 -1.87
C ASP A 46 23.63 1.60 -3.11
N GLY A 47 22.92 2.11 -4.11
CA GLY A 47 22.75 1.41 -5.37
C GLY A 47 21.85 2.13 -6.36
N GLN A 48 21.75 1.54 -7.54
CA GLN A 48 20.73 1.93 -8.51
C GLN A 48 19.35 1.70 -7.91
N THR A 49 18.41 2.59 -8.17
CA THR A 49 17.07 2.54 -7.57
C THR A 49 16.39 1.18 -7.80
N GLU A 50 16.38 0.71 -9.03
CA GLU A 50 15.73 -0.54 -9.42
C GLU A 50 16.41 -1.77 -8.77
N ASP A 51 17.75 -1.78 -8.67
CA ASP A 51 18.49 -2.87 -8.03
C ASP A 51 18.14 -2.98 -6.54
N LEU A 52 18.02 -1.86 -5.86
CA LEU A 52 17.65 -1.84 -4.45
C LEU A 52 16.19 -2.27 -4.22
N VAL A 53 15.28 -1.86 -5.11
CA VAL A 53 13.88 -2.30 -5.09
C VAL A 53 13.80 -3.81 -5.29
N LEU A 54 14.38 -4.32 -6.37
CA LEU A 54 14.26 -5.74 -6.75
C LEU A 54 15.02 -6.69 -5.82
N SER A 55 16.04 -6.20 -5.13
CA SER A 55 16.76 -6.99 -4.11
C SER A 55 16.06 -7.05 -2.74
N GLY A 56 14.91 -6.35 -2.58
CA GLY A 56 14.14 -6.33 -1.32
C GLY A 56 14.78 -5.48 -0.21
N ARG A 57 15.78 -4.65 -0.53
CA ARG A 57 16.48 -3.82 0.46
C ARG A 57 15.58 -2.77 1.13
N LEU A 58 14.48 -2.39 0.48
CA LEU A 58 13.54 -1.41 1.03
C LEU A 58 12.78 -1.93 2.26
N ASP A 59 12.54 -3.24 2.35
CA ASP A 59 11.92 -3.83 3.53
C ASP A 59 12.79 -3.71 4.79
N GLU A 60 14.10 -3.59 4.63
CA GLU A 60 15.04 -3.42 5.74
C GLU A 60 14.92 -2.04 6.44
N LEU A 61 14.28 -1.06 5.81
CA LEU A 61 13.98 0.25 6.42
C LEU A 61 13.05 0.12 7.63
N PHE A 62 12.19 -0.91 7.66
CA PHE A 62 11.19 -1.13 8.71
C PHE A 62 11.35 -2.51 9.37
N PRO A 63 12.29 -2.67 10.31
CA PRO A 63 12.62 -3.98 10.89
C PRO A 63 11.49 -4.60 11.72
N SER A 64 10.51 -3.79 12.13
CA SER A 64 9.36 -4.26 12.93
C SER A 64 8.37 -5.13 12.15
N ARG A 65 8.55 -5.27 10.84
CA ARG A 65 7.60 -5.95 9.93
C ARG A 65 6.15 -5.44 10.04
N SER A 66 5.96 -4.29 10.64
CA SER A 66 4.65 -3.61 10.69
C SER A 66 4.29 -2.92 9.37
N VAL A 67 5.27 -2.81 8.50
CA VAL A 67 5.16 -2.20 7.17
C VAL A 67 5.89 -3.10 6.19
N THR A 68 5.31 -3.33 5.03
CA THR A 68 5.94 -4.04 3.91
C THR A 68 5.97 -3.15 2.68
N PHE A 69 6.98 -3.34 1.85
CA PHE A 69 7.11 -2.62 0.59
C PHE A 69 6.47 -3.44 -0.54
N ASP A 70 5.56 -2.82 -1.26
CA ASP A 70 4.99 -3.41 -2.48
C ASP A 70 5.85 -3.03 -3.68
N MET A 71 6.62 -3.97 -4.19
CA MET A 71 7.51 -3.77 -5.34
C MET A 71 6.75 -3.44 -6.64
N LEU A 72 5.46 -3.77 -6.73
CA LEU A 72 4.66 -3.51 -7.93
C LEU A 72 4.19 -2.05 -7.96
N THR A 73 3.74 -1.53 -6.83
CA THR A 73 3.22 -0.16 -6.71
C THR A 73 4.29 0.85 -6.31
N GLY A 74 5.40 0.40 -5.71
CA GLY A 74 6.43 1.28 -5.14
C GLY A 74 6.00 1.96 -3.84
N GLU A 75 5.02 1.40 -3.14
CA GLU A 75 4.44 1.98 -1.94
C GLU A 75 4.68 1.11 -0.70
N PHE A 76 4.68 1.75 0.46
CA PHE A 76 4.68 1.05 1.74
C PHE A 76 3.27 0.84 2.25
N ALA A 77 2.94 -0.39 2.59
CA ALA A 77 1.66 -0.77 3.17
C ALA A 77 1.83 -1.23 4.62
N ALA A 78 0.92 -0.82 5.50
CA ALA A 78 0.88 -1.33 6.86
C ALA A 78 0.44 -2.80 6.86
N VAL A 79 1.19 -3.64 7.57
CA VAL A 79 0.79 -5.02 7.83
C VAL A 79 -0.16 -5.00 9.02
N LEU A 80 -1.45 -5.15 8.73
CA LEU A 80 -2.47 -5.22 9.76
C LEU A 80 -2.53 -6.66 10.33
N PRO A 81 -2.72 -6.82 11.65
CA PRO A 81 -2.88 -8.15 12.23
C PRO A 81 -4.08 -8.85 11.60
N ALA A 82 -3.94 -10.15 11.36
CA ALA A 82 -5.04 -10.96 10.83
C ALA A 82 -6.25 -10.88 11.77
N GLY A 83 -7.40 -10.51 11.21
CA GLY A 83 -8.65 -10.44 11.95
C GLY A 83 -9.15 -11.84 12.33
N HIS A 84 -9.90 -11.92 13.41
CA HIS A 84 -10.51 -13.18 13.87
C HIS A 84 -11.78 -13.55 13.08
N ARG A 85 -12.34 -12.61 12.32
CA ARG A 85 -13.56 -12.77 11.52
C ARG A 85 -13.21 -12.78 10.05
N SER A 86 -13.61 -13.82 9.34
CA SER A 86 -13.30 -13.98 7.93
C SER A 86 -14.47 -13.54 7.04
N VAL A 87 -14.13 -12.83 5.97
CA VAL A 87 -15.06 -12.32 4.96
C VAL A 87 -14.62 -12.80 3.58
N ALA A 88 -15.56 -13.34 2.81
CA ALA A 88 -15.34 -13.63 1.39
C ALA A 88 -15.72 -12.41 0.55
N LEU A 89 -14.72 -11.69 0.04
CA LEU A 89 -14.93 -10.51 -0.80
C LEU A 89 -15.06 -10.92 -2.27
N ARG A 90 -16.15 -10.47 -2.91
CA ARG A 90 -16.42 -10.66 -4.33
C ARG A 90 -16.53 -9.30 -5.00
N CYS A 91 -15.54 -8.94 -5.80
CA CYS A 91 -15.49 -7.69 -6.54
C CYS A 91 -14.68 -7.90 -7.82
N SER A 92 -15.23 -7.46 -8.96
CA SER A 92 -14.55 -7.57 -10.26
C SER A 92 -13.70 -6.35 -10.61
N ASP A 93 -13.99 -5.20 -10.00
CA ASP A 93 -13.21 -3.97 -10.21
C ASP A 93 -11.99 -3.94 -9.30
N PRO A 94 -10.76 -3.83 -9.83
CA PRO A 94 -9.54 -3.85 -9.02
C PRO A 94 -9.46 -2.71 -8.01
N SER A 95 -9.92 -1.51 -8.36
CA SER A 95 -9.87 -0.34 -7.47
C SER A 95 -10.86 -0.49 -6.31
N LEU A 96 -12.09 -0.90 -6.60
CA LEU A 96 -13.08 -1.19 -5.58
C LEU A 96 -12.65 -2.35 -4.68
N SER A 97 -12.08 -3.40 -5.25
CA SER A 97 -11.54 -4.54 -4.52
C SER A 97 -10.43 -4.13 -3.55
N HIS A 98 -9.49 -3.30 -4.02
CA HIS A 98 -8.42 -2.77 -3.19
C HIS A 98 -8.96 -1.98 -1.98
N TRP A 99 -9.86 -1.03 -2.22
CA TRP A 99 -10.41 -0.19 -1.14
C TRP A 99 -11.35 -0.96 -0.21
N ALA A 100 -12.13 -1.92 -0.72
CA ALA A 100 -12.93 -2.82 0.10
C ALA A 100 -12.04 -3.67 1.01
N THR A 101 -10.99 -4.27 0.47
CA THR A 101 -10.00 -5.03 1.24
C THR A 101 -9.37 -4.18 2.34
N ASN A 102 -8.94 -2.97 2.02
CA ASN A 102 -8.36 -2.05 3.01
C ASN A 102 -9.35 -1.70 4.13
N ALA A 103 -10.62 -1.46 3.79
CA ALA A 103 -11.65 -1.16 4.76
C ALA A 103 -11.89 -2.36 5.71
N LEU A 104 -11.98 -3.57 5.16
CA LEU A 104 -12.17 -4.80 5.92
C LEU A 104 -10.99 -5.10 6.85
N LEU A 105 -9.77 -5.09 6.33
CA LEU A 105 -8.55 -5.33 7.10
C LEU A 105 -8.40 -4.32 8.25
N ARG A 106 -8.61 -3.03 7.97
CA ARG A 106 -8.55 -1.97 8.98
C ARG A 106 -9.59 -2.15 10.09
N SER A 107 -10.74 -2.74 9.76
CA SER A 107 -11.81 -3.05 10.72
C SER A 107 -11.65 -4.41 11.41
N GLY A 108 -10.51 -5.08 11.23
CA GLY A 108 -10.18 -6.32 11.92
C GLY A 108 -10.80 -7.58 11.30
N TYR A 109 -11.17 -7.53 10.03
CA TYR A 109 -11.61 -8.71 9.28
C TYR A 109 -10.45 -9.32 8.50
N ALA A 110 -10.42 -10.63 8.39
CA ALA A 110 -9.57 -11.35 7.44
C ALA A 110 -10.33 -11.49 6.12
N VAL A 111 -9.69 -11.19 5.00
CA VAL A 111 -10.27 -11.33 3.67
C VAL A 111 -9.71 -12.57 3.00
N GLY A 112 -10.58 -13.47 2.56
CA GLY A 112 -10.20 -14.73 1.91
C GLY A 112 -11.39 -15.38 1.22
N ASP A 113 -11.13 -16.45 0.47
CA ASP A 113 -12.19 -17.13 -0.30
C ASP A 113 -13.16 -17.93 0.60
N ASP A 114 -12.70 -18.36 1.76
CA ASP A 114 -13.45 -19.19 2.73
C ASP A 114 -14.09 -18.36 3.85
N GLY A 115 -14.35 -17.08 3.60
CA GLY A 115 -14.97 -16.19 4.58
C GLY A 115 -16.38 -16.63 4.95
N LYS A 116 -16.73 -16.52 6.25
CA LYS A 116 -18.06 -16.90 6.77
C LYS A 116 -19.19 -16.01 6.25
N VAL A 117 -18.88 -14.76 5.95
CA VAL A 117 -19.82 -13.77 5.41
C VAL A 117 -19.37 -13.36 4.02
N GLU A 118 -20.27 -13.45 3.04
CA GLU A 118 -20.00 -12.99 1.70
C GLU A 118 -20.31 -11.51 1.55
N VAL A 119 -19.34 -10.77 0.99
CA VAL A 119 -19.46 -9.35 0.65
C VAL A 119 -19.28 -9.19 -0.85
N TYR A 120 -20.31 -8.72 -1.52
CA TYR A 120 -20.30 -8.39 -2.94
C TYR A 120 -20.21 -6.88 -3.12
N VAL A 121 -19.19 -6.39 -3.82
CA VAL A 121 -19.01 -4.98 -4.15
C VAL A 121 -19.15 -4.80 -5.65
N MET A 122 -20.30 -4.28 -6.08
CA MET A 122 -20.61 -4.01 -7.49
C MET A 122 -20.27 -2.56 -7.87
N SER A 123 -20.45 -1.62 -6.95
CA SER A 123 -20.01 -0.23 -7.06
C SER A 123 -19.80 0.37 -5.68
N ALA A 124 -19.32 1.61 -5.61
CA ALA A 124 -19.16 2.33 -4.33
C ALA A 124 -20.48 2.54 -3.57
N THR A 125 -21.62 2.43 -4.26
CA THR A 125 -22.97 2.63 -3.71
C THR A 125 -23.88 1.41 -3.84
N ASP A 126 -23.37 0.29 -4.34
CA ASP A 126 -24.09 -0.97 -4.44
C ASP A 126 -23.23 -2.11 -3.89
N ILE A 127 -23.42 -2.39 -2.61
CA ILE A 127 -22.68 -3.39 -1.83
C ILE A 127 -23.70 -4.31 -1.16
N SER A 128 -23.42 -5.61 -1.13
CA SER A 128 -24.24 -6.59 -0.43
C SER A 128 -23.40 -7.33 0.62
N VAL A 129 -23.91 -7.45 1.84
CA VAL A 129 -23.31 -8.17 2.96
C VAL A 129 -24.28 -9.22 3.43
N GLY A 130 -23.95 -10.50 3.29
CA GLY A 130 -24.86 -11.60 3.69
C GLY A 130 -26.26 -11.50 3.06
N GLY A 131 -26.38 -10.89 1.87
CA GLY A 131 -27.67 -10.62 1.21
C GLY A 131 -28.32 -9.25 1.57
N ARG A 132 -27.81 -8.53 2.55
CA ARG A 132 -28.28 -7.19 2.92
C ARG A 132 -27.60 -6.13 2.05
N ARG A 133 -28.41 -5.27 1.41
CA ARG A 133 -27.88 -4.16 0.58
C ARG A 133 -27.43 -2.97 1.42
N CYS A 134 -26.28 -2.42 1.01
CA CYS A 134 -25.67 -1.23 1.59
C CYS A 134 -25.31 -0.25 0.45
N SER A 135 -25.44 1.04 0.71
CA SER A 135 -25.17 2.10 -0.26
C SER A 135 -23.82 2.81 -0.03
N SER A 136 -22.97 2.26 0.85
CA SER A 136 -21.66 2.82 1.15
C SER A 136 -20.77 1.80 1.87
N PHE A 137 -19.46 2.02 1.89
CA PHE A 137 -18.53 1.23 2.69
C PHE A 137 -18.80 1.36 4.20
N ALA A 138 -19.25 2.51 4.68
CA ALA A 138 -19.67 2.68 6.07
C ALA A 138 -20.85 1.77 6.41
N GLY A 139 -21.85 1.72 5.52
CA GLY A 139 -22.99 0.81 5.63
C GLY A 139 -22.57 -0.67 5.60
N MET A 140 -21.62 -1.04 4.73
CA MET A 140 -21.03 -2.37 4.66
C MET A 140 -20.43 -2.79 6.01
N LEU A 141 -19.57 -1.94 6.59
CA LEU A 141 -18.93 -2.21 7.88
C LEU A 141 -19.95 -2.32 9.01
N GLY A 142 -20.94 -1.43 9.06
CA GLY A 142 -22.03 -1.49 10.05
C GLY A 142 -22.88 -2.76 9.91
N ALA A 143 -23.13 -3.25 8.68
CA ALA A 143 -23.85 -4.50 8.47
C ALA A 143 -23.07 -5.70 8.98
N LEU A 144 -21.74 -5.73 8.79
CA LEU A 144 -20.86 -6.79 9.28
C LEU A 144 -20.78 -6.86 10.81
N GLU A 145 -20.87 -5.72 11.50
CA GLU A 145 -20.92 -5.69 12.97
C GLU A 145 -22.18 -6.34 13.53
N VAL A 146 -23.29 -6.29 12.81
CA VAL A 146 -24.59 -6.87 13.22
C VAL A 146 -24.64 -8.37 12.96
N GLU A 147 -23.96 -8.87 11.95
CA GLU A 147 -23.89 -10.29 11.60
C GLU A 147 -22.83 -11.08 12.40
N SER A 148 -22.22 -10.43 13.38
CA SER A 148 -21.07 -10.96 14.13
C SER A 148 -21.46 -11.62 15.45
#